data_90592c9f82f79919ea869fcc65c0fed4
#
_entry.id   90592c9f82f79919ea869fcc65c0fed4
#
_cell.length_a   1.000
_cell.length_b   1.000
_cell.length_c   1.000
_cell.angle_alpha   90.00
_cell.angle_beta   90.00
_cell.angle_gamma   90.00
#
_symmetry.space_group_name_H-M   'P 1'
#
loop_
_entity.id
_entity.type
_entity.pdbx_description
1 polymer ?
#
loop_
_entity_poly.entity_id
_entity_poly.type
_entity_poly.pdbx_seq_one_letter_code
_entity_poly.pdbx_strand_id
1 'polypeptide(L)'
;MKTLQPKTKTMLSKTKSISLGLLVLAGSALMQSCDDTSSKSNATGWKYNQPKNGGYLKVDYTEQETGPGLVLIEGGTFTMGRTEQEIQHDWDNMPRRITVSSFYMDETEITNQYYRDYLYWLKRVYDVDYPDVALKATPDTLVWRDKLAFNEPYVEYYLRHPAYQNYPVVGVNWLQANDYCSWRTDRVNEFILIREGVLKMDAGQVADNNFNTDAYLAGQYEGLVKNDPVDLDPSKGEGATRKVKMEDGILLPRYR
;
A
#
# COMPACT_ATOMS: atom_id res chain seq x y z
N MET A 1 14.99 50.43 -77.37
CA MET A 1 14.31 51.18 -76.32
C MET A 1 13.87 50.23 -75.24
N LYS A 2 14.57 50.16 -74.08
CA LYS A 2 14.21 49.36 -72.92
C LYS A 2 13.88 50.33 -71.82
N THR A 3 12.66 50.36 -71.42
CA THR A 3 12.12 51.18 -70.31
C THR A 3 12.43 50.49 -68.96
N LEU A 4 13.13 51.22 -68.11
CA LEU A 4 13.40 50.88 -66.72
C LEU A 4 12.15 51.21 -65.87
N GLN A 5 11.72 50.22 -65.07
CA GLN A 5 10.70 50.45 -64.01
C GLN A 5 11.43 50.52 -62.63
N PRO A 6 11.04 51.38 -61.70
CA PRO A 6 11.72 51.52 -60.43
C PRO A 6 11.17 50.54 -59.40
N LYS A 7 12.06 49.92 -58.64
CA LYS A 7 11.78 49.12 -57.48
C LYS A 7 11.63 49.97 -56.22
N THR A 8 10.42 50.22 -55.78
CA THR A 8 10.15 50.74 -54.45
C THR A 8 9.01 49.97 -53.82
N LYS A 9 9.32 48.91 -53.01
CA LYS A 9 8.42 48.33 -52.04
C LYS A 9 9.14 47.26 -51.23
N THR A 10 9.80 47.60 -50.11
CA THR A 10 10.14 46.62 -49.08
C THR A 10 10.59 47.29 -47.79
N MET A 11 9.97 48.35 -47.31
CA MET A 11 10.27 48.89 -45.96
C MET A 11 9.08 48.94 -44.97
N LEU A 12 7.85 48.65 -45.42
CA LEU A 12 6.69 48.81 -44.54
C LEU A 12 6.24 47.47 -43.85
N SER A 13 6.82 46.34 -44.22
CA SER A 13 6.36 45.05 -43.67
C SER A 13 7.16 44.59 -42.45
N LYS A 14 8.41 45.10 -42.25
CA LYS A 14 9.27 44.66 -41.14
C LYS A 14 8.92 45.34 -39.82
N THR A 15 8.39 46.55 -39.81
CA THR A 15 8.03 47.29 -38.58
C THR A 15 6.77 46.76 -37.92
N LYS A 16 5.77 46.27 -38.70
CA LYS A 16 4.56 45.66 -38.12
C LYS A 16 4.79 44.28 -37.50
N SER A 17 5.74 43.54 -38.03
CA SER A 17 6.12 42.21 -37.51
C SER A 17 6.87 42.30 -36.15
N ILE A 18 7.69 43.33 -35.97
CA ILE A 18 8.45 43.57 -34.75
C ILE A 18 7.53 44.03 -33.60
N SER A 19 6.54 44.92 -33.89
CA SER A 19 5.59 45.37 -32.89
C SER A 19 4.65 44.29 -32.41
N LEU A 20 4.23 43.38 -33.30
CA LEU A 20 3.39 42.24 -32.93
C LEU A 20 4.17 41.20 -32.09
N GLY A 21 5.43 40.93 -32.40
CA GLY A 21 6.30 40.06 -31.62
C GLY A 21 6.56 40.59 -30.21
N LEU A 22 6.76 41.90 -30.06
CA LEU A 22 6.98 42.54 -28.75
C LEU A 22 5.70 42.52 -27.88
N LEU A 23 4.52 42.65 -28.47
CA LEU A 23 3.23 42.58 -27.76
C LEU A 23 2.92 41.14 -27.28
N VAL A 24 3.30 40.12 -28.01
CA VAL A 24 3.16 38.72 -27.60
C VAL A 24 4.14 38.33 -26.50
N LEU A 25 5.38 38.85 -26.53
CA LEU A 25 6.35 38.66 -25.44
C LEU A 25 5.93 39.39 -24.15
N ALA A 26 5.34 40.60 -24.24
CA ALA A 26 4.85 41.32 -23.07
C ALA A 26 3.58 40.63 -22.48
N GLY A 27 2.74 40.00 -23.31
CA GLY A 27 1.58 39.24 -22.86
C GLY A 27 1.93 37.95 -22.13
N SER A 28 3.01 37.28 -22.52
CA SER A 28 3.47 36.04 -21.85
C SER A 28 4.15 36.30 -20.50
N ALA A 29 4.68 37.49 -20.26
CA ALA A 29 5.29 37.84 -18.97
C ALA A 29 4.26 38.16 -17.87
N LEU A 30 2.99 38.43 -18.23
CA LEU A 30 1.95 38.73 -17.25
C LEU A 30 1.19 37.52 -16.73
N MET A 31 1.45 36.29 -17.28
CA MET A 31 0.79 35.05 -16.85
C MET A 31 1.56 34.29 -15.76
N GLN A 32 2.65 34.80 -15.23
CA GLN A 32 3.45 34.12 -14.20
C GLN A 32 3.15 34.56 -12.76
N SER A 33 2.03 35.22 -12.50
CA SER A 33 1.62 35.55 -11.13
C SER A 33 0.37 34.77 -10.70
N CYS A 34 0.37 33.47 -10.86
CA CYS A 34 -0.39 32.60 -9.96
C CYS A 34 0.52 32.33 -8.75
N ASP A 35 0.52 33.25 -7.79
CA ASP A 35 1.01 32.97 -6.45
C ASP A 35 0.11 31.85 -5.91
N ASP A 36 0.69 30.68 -5.75
CA ASP A 36 0.00 29.45 -5.39
C ASP A 36 -0.51 29.60 -3.94
N THR A 37 -1.70 30.23 -3.82
CA THR A 37 -2.37 30.47 -2.53
C THR A 37 -2.64 29.17 -1.79
N SER A 38 -2.61 28.01 -2.49
CA SER A 38 -2.77 26.67 -1.89
C SER A 38 -1.58 26.27 -1.02
N SER A 39 -0.42 26.90 -1.21
CA SER A 39 0.82 26.60 -0.48
C SER A 39 0.99 27.36 0.83
N LYS A 40 0.06 28.25 1.18
CA LYS A 40 0.13 29.07 2.42
C LYS A 40 -0.98 28.72 3.40
N SER A 41 -0.67 28.78 4.68
CA SER A 41 -1.66 28.66 5.75
C SER A 41 -2.53 29.92 5.82
N ASN A 42 -3.84 29.74 5.73
CA ASN A 42 -4.78 30.83 5.93
C ASN A 42 -4.85 31.30 7.40
N ALA A 43 -4.38 30.48 8.33
CA ALA A 43 -4.37 30.80 9.76
C ALA A 43 -3.11 31.56 10.18
N THR A 44 -1.95 31.24 9.61
CA THR A 44 -0.66 31.79 10.05
C THR A 44 0.06 32.60 8.97
N GLY A 45 -0.34 32.46 7.69
CA GLY A 45 0.31 33.07 6.54
C GLY A 45 1.63 32.43 6.13
N TRP A 46 2.10 31.38 6.85
CA TRP A 46 3.34 30.71 6.54
C TRP A 46 3.16 29.73 5.38
N LYS A 47 4.22 29.56 4.59
CA LYS A 47 4.23 28.58 3.49
C LYS A 47 4.45 27.18 4.04
N TYR A 48 3.64 26.22 3.54
CA TYR A 48 3.81 24.79 3.81
C TYR A 48 5.02 24.21 3.06
N ASN A 49 5.46 23.04 3.45
CA ASN A 49 6.48 22.23 2.79
C ASN A 49 7.85 22.95 2.63
N GLN A 50 8.17 23.86 3.53
CA GLN A 50 9.43 24.61 3.51
C GLN A 50 10.13 24.57 4.87
N PRO A 51 11.34 23.97 4.98
CA PRO A 51 12.10 23.92 6.24
C PRO A 51 12.32 25.30 6.87
N LYS A 52 12.57 26.33 6.06
CA LYS A 52 12.77 27.72 6.52
C LYS A 52 11.56 28.31 7.24
N ASN A 53 10.36 27.76 7.02
CA ASN A 53 9.12 28.23 7.61
C ASN A 53 8.62 27.30 8.73
N GLY A 54 9.50 26.52 9.36
CA GLY A 54 9.16 25.59 10.44
C GLY A 54 8.81 24.18 10.01
N GLY A 55 8.89 23.88 8.70
CA GLY A 55 8.85 22.50 8.20
C GLY A 55 7.50 21.80 8.27
N TYR A 56 6.37 22.53 8.38
CA TYR A 56 5.06 21.86 8.40
C TYR A 56 4.75 21.21 7.04
N LEU A 57 4.59 19.89 7.07
CA LEU A 57 4.24 19.08 5.90
C LEU A 57 2.73 19.18 5.62
N LYS A 58 2.38 19.58 4.41
CA LYS A 58 1.01 19.49 3.87
C LYS A 58 1.04 18.61 2.63
N VAL A 59 0.33 17.52 2.69
CA VAL A 59 0.07 16.63 1.55
C VAL A 59 -1.40 16.75 1.16
N ASP A 60 -1.68 16.83 -0.12
CA ASP A 60 -3.06 16.86 -0.59
C ASP A 60 -3.67 15.45 -0.46
N TYR A 61 -4.93 15.39 -0.05
CA TYR A 61 -5.63 14.12 0.10
C TYR A 61 -5.80 13.43 -1.27
N THR A 62 -5.38 12.19 -1.32
CA THR A 62 -5.69 11.27 -2.40
C THR A 62 -6.48 10.10 -1.83
N GLU A 63 -7.52 9.68 -2.57
CA GLU A 63 -8.29 8.50 -2.16
C GLU A 63 -7.38 7.28 -2.12
N GLN A 64 -7.44 6.55 -1.01
CA GLN A 64 -6.59 5.39 -0.81
C GLN A 64 -7.27 4.14 -1.32
N GLU A 65 -6.52 3.32 -2.02
CA GLU A 65 -6.95 1.98 -2.38
C GLU A 65 -7.04 1.10 -1.13
N THR A 66 -8.09 0.30 -1.05
CA THR A 66 -8.17 -0.77 -0.06
C THR A 66 -7.08 -1.81 -0.33
N GLY A 67 -6.62 -2.49 0.71
CA GLY A 67 -5.69 -3.62 0.54
C GLY A 67 -6.30 -4.71 -0.36
N PRO A 68 -5.47 -5.46 -1.11
CA PRO A 68 -5.94 -6.51 -2.01
C PRO A 68 -6.89 -7.50 -1.32
N GLY A 69 -8.04 -7.76 -1.95
CA GLY A 69 -9.05 -8.71 -1.46
C GLY A 69 -9.92 -8.23 -0.31
N LEU A 70 -9.70 -7.01 0.19
CA LEU A 70 -10.44 -6.45 1.31
C LEU A 70 -11.68 -5.68 0.86
N VAL A 71 -12.79 -5.88 1.58
CA VAL A 71 -14.02 -5.10 1.48
C VAL A 71 -14.28 -4.38 2.80
N LEU A 72 -14.83 -3.17 2.71
CA LEU A 72 -15.22 -2.41 3.89
C LEU A 72 -16.51 -2.99 4.47
N ILE A 73 -16.48 -3.34 5.74
CA ILE A 73 -17.66 -3.68 6.55
C ILE A 73 -18.00 -2.48 7.42
N GLU A 74 -19.16 -1.90 7.18
CA GLU A 74 -19.63 -0.77 7.98
C GLU A 74 -19.87 -1.21 9.42
N GLY A 75 -19.42 -0.38 10.36
CA GLY A 75 -19.66 -0.59 11.79
C GLY A 75 -21.13 -0.46 12.17
N GLY A 76 -21.51 -1.11 13.23
CA GLY A 76 -22.88 -1.09 13.69
C GLY A 76 -23.05 -1.68 15.08
N THR A 77 -24.29 -1.65 15.57
CA THR A 77 -24.65 -2.25 16.85
C THR A 77 -25.53 -3.47 16.60
N PHE A 78 -25.16 -4.59 17.17
CA PHE A 78 -25.95 -5.82 17.11
C PHE A 78 -26.11 -6.42 18.51
N THR A 79 -27.09 -7.30 18.65
CA THR A 79 -27.30 -8.05 19.88
C THR A 79 -26.76 -9.47 19.71
N MET A 80 -25.78 -9.83 20.52
CA MET A 80 -25.29 -11.20 20.61
C MET A 80 -25.84 -11.87 21.86
N GLY A 81 -25.99 -13.18 21.79
CA GLY A 81 -26.59 -13.99 22.84
C GLY A 81 -27.93 -14.56 22.41
N ARG A 82 -28.32 -15.67 23.02
CA ARG A 82 -29.51 -16.43 22.66
C ARG A 82 -30.04 -17.15 23.90
N THR A 83 -31.13 -16.67 24.45
CA THR A 83 -31.77 -17.29 25.61
C THR A 83 -33.06 -18.00 25.25
N GLU A 84 -33.87 -17.44 24.33
CA GLU A 84 -35.23 -17.90 24.06
C GLU A 84 -35.33 -19.25 23.36
N GLN A 85 -34.26 -19.74 22.77
CA GLN A 85 -34.25 -20.97 21.98
C GLN A 85 -33.24 -22.00 22.53
N GLU A 86 -32.81 -21.84 23.76
CA GLU A 86 -31.90 -22.74 24.41
C GLU A 86 -32.67 -23.92 25.01
N ILE A 87 -32.41 -25.12 24.49
CA ILE A 87 -33.12 -26.35 24.87
C ILE A 87 -32.81 -26.74 26.33
N GLN A 88 -31.60 -26.40 26.81
CA GLN A 88 -31.13 -26.76 28.16
C GLN A 88 -31.55 -25.77 29.23
N HIS A 89 -32.03 -24.56 28.83
CA HIS A 89 -32.48 -23.49 29.74
C HIS A 89 -31.41 -23.05 30.77
N ASP A 90 -30.14 -23.13 30.43
CA ASP A 90 -29.02 -22.75 31.31
C ASP A 90 -28.92 -21.25 31.55
N TRP A 91 -29.52 -20.43 30.67
CA TRP A 91 -29.59 -18.96 30.72
C TRP A 91 -28.25 -18.27 30.84
N ASP A 92 -27.17 -18.92 30.44
CA ASP A 92 -25.78 -18.43 30.52
C ASP A 92 -25.42 -17.51 29.35
N ASN A 93 -26.13 -17.59 28.22
CA ASN A 93 -25.93 -16.78 27.05
C ASN A 93 -26.90 -15.60 26.92
N MET A 94 -26.89 -14.74 27.90
CA MET A 94 -27.81 -13.58 27.94
C MET A 94 -27.56 -12.58 26.80
N PRO A 95 -28.62 -12.03 26.18
CA PRO A 95 -28.49 -11.04 25.13
C PRO A 95 -27.73 -9.79 25.58
N ARG A 96 -26.69 -9.42 24.81
CA ARG A 96 -25.87 -8.22 25.04
C ARG A 96 -25.76 -7.40 23.77
N ARG A 97 -25.96 -6.11 23.87
CA ARG A 97 -25.73 -5.18 22.76
C ARG A 97 -24.24 -4.84 22.68
N ILE A 98 -23.66 -5.05 21.50
CA ILE A 98 -22.25 -4.78 21.21
C ILE A 98 -22.18 -3.86 20.00
N THR A 99 -21.36 -2.81 20.12
CA THR A 99 -21.04 -1.93 19.00
C THR A 99 -19.68 -2.29 18.46
N VAL A 100 -19.63 -2.52 17.15
CA VAL A 100 -18.39 -2.81 16.41
C VAL A 100 -18.11 -1.62 15.51
N SER A 101 -16.86 -1.12 15.50
CA SER A 101 -16.42 -0.10 14.56
C SER A 101 -16.29 -0.70 13.15
N SER A 102 -16.31 0.15 12.12
CA SER A 102 -16.03 -0.29 10.75
C SER A 102 -14.64 -0.92 10.64
N PHE A 103 -14.54 -1.95 9.82
CA PHE A 103 -13.28 -2.68 9.58
C PHE A 103 -13.26 -3.25 8.16
N TYR A 104 -12.08 -3.66 7.72
CA TYR A 104 -11.92 -4.35 6.46
C TYR A 104 -11.84 -5.86 6.70
N MET A 105 -12.45 -6.63 5.82
CA MET A 105 -12.42 -8.10 5.85
C MET A 105 -12.18 -8.62 4.45
N ASP A 106 -11.53 -9.78 4.33
CA ASP A 106 -11.45 -10.47 3.04
C ASP A 106 -12.86 -10.87 2.57
N GLU A 107 -13.12 -10.70 1.29
CA GLU A 107 -14.40 -11.09 0.69
C GLU A 107 -14.60 -12.61 0.70
N THR A 108 -13.50 -13.35 0.64
CA THR A 108 -13.49 -14.81 0.60
C THR A 108 -12.49 -15.36 1.60
N GLU A 109 -12.64 -16.63 1.94
CA GLU A 109 -11.67 -17.40 2.71
C GLU A 109 -10.32 -17.46 1.98
N ILE A 110 -9.23 -17.61 2.73
CA ILE A 110 -7.89 -17.77 2.16
C ILE A 110 -7.81 -19.11 1.42
N THR A 111 -7.49 -19.02 0.14
CA THR A 111 -7.46 -20.17 -0.75
C THR A 111 -6.15 -20.97 -0.64
N ASN A 112 -6.19 -22.24 -1.08
CA ASN A 112 -5.00 -23.07 -1.21
C ASN A 112 -3.91 -22.40 -2.07
N GLN A 113 -4.30 -21.66 -3.12
CA GLN A 113 -3.37 -20.93 -3.97
C GLN A 113 -2.63 -19.85 -3.20
N TYR A 114 -3.34 -19.00 -2.44
CA TYR A 114 -2.72 -17.93 -1.67
C TYR A 114 -1.81 -18.46 -0.56
N TYR A 115 -2.24 -19.54 0.09
CA TYR A 115 -1.41 -20.15 1.13
C TYR A 115 -0.17 -20.85 0.54
N ARG A 116 -0.26 -21.44 -0.65
CA ARG A 116 0.89 -22.00 -1.37
C ARG A 116 1.87 -20.94 -1.85
N ASP A 117 1.40 -19.74 -2.21
CA ASP A 117 2.28 -18.60 -2.53
C ASP A 117 3.12 -18.22 -1.30
N TYR A 118 2.49 -18.15 -0.14
CA TYR A 118 3.19 -17.97 1.14
C TYR A 118 4.27 -19.06 1.38
N LEU A 119 3.91 -20.32 1.24
CA LEU A 119 4.87 -21.43 1.42
C LEU A 119 6.02 -21.38 0.41
N TYR A 120 5.73 -21.00 -0.83
CA TYR A 120 6.76 -20.82 -1.85
C TYR A 120 7.72 -19.68 -1.48
N TRP A 121 7.18 -18.56 -1.00
CA TRP A 121 7.99 -17.41 -0.55
C TRP A 121 8.87 -17.80 0.64
N LEU A 122 8.33 -18.51 1.63
CA LEU A 122 9.11 -18.98 2.77
C LEU A 122 10.29 -19.87 2.34
N LYS A 123 10.04 -20.80 1.43
CA LYS A 123 11.12 -21.63 0.88
C LYS A 123 12.18 -20.81 0.18
N ARG A 124 11.77 -19.88 -0.68
CA ARG A 124 12.72 -19.05 -1.42
C ARG A 124 13.61 -18.22 -0.51
N VAL A 125 13.06 -17.68 0.58
CA VAL A 125 13.75 -16.74 1.47
C VAL A 125 14.54 -17.44 2.56
N TYR A 126 13.99 -18.51 3.14
CA TYR A 126 14.53 -19.12 4.35
C TYR A 126 15.15 -20.52 4.16
N ASP A 127 15.00 -21.17 3.00
CA ASP A 127 15.35 -22.59 2.84
C ASP A 127 16.83 -22.90 3.14
N VAL A 128 17.73 -21.94 2.90
CA VAL A 128 19.17 -22.11 3.12
C VAL A 128 19.52 -22.03 4.61
N ASP A 129 19.04 -21.01 5.30
CA ASP A 129 19.45 -20.73 6.69
C ASP A 129 18.48 -21.34 7.71
N TYR A 130 17.19 -21.46 7.36
CA TYR A 130 16.13 -21.88 8.27
C TYR A 130 15.13 -22.83 7.56
N PRO A 131 15.53 -24.04 7.13
CA PRO A 131 14.68 -24.93 6.33
C PRO A 131 13.40 -25.36 7.08
N ASP A 132 13.44 -25.40 8.40
CA ASP A 132 12.29 -25.75 9.25
C ASP A 132 11.12 -24.75 9.17
N VAL A 133 11.36 -23.51 8.77
CA VAL A 133 10.33 -22.46 8.74
C VAL A 133 9.22 -22.85 7.77
N ALA A 134 9.56 -23.20 6.54
CA ALA A 134 8.59 -23.61 5.53
C ALA A 134 7.89 -24.93 5.90
N LEU A 135 8.61 -25.84 6.56
CA LEU A 135 8.03 -27.10 7.01
C LEU A 135 6.97 -26.88 8.10
N LYS A 136 7.29 -26.04 9.11
CA LYS A 136 6.36 -25.71 10.21
C LYS A 136 5.15 -24.90 9.76
N ALA A 137 5.28 -24.12 8.67
CA ALA A 137 4.18 -23.38 8.07
C ALA A 137 3.24 -24.26 7.22
N THR A 138 3.65 -25.48 6.87
CA THR A 138 2.86 -26.41 6.05
C THR A 138 1.62 -26.88 6.82
N PRO A 139 0.40 -26.75 6.24
CA PRO A 139 -0.83 -27.22 6.86
C PRO A 139 -0.80 -28.72 7.14
N ASP A 140 -1.48 -29.13 8.20
CA ASP A 140 -1.66 -30.56 8.50
C ASP A 140 -2.69 -31.17 7.55
N THR A 141 -2.23 -31.98 6.61
CA THR A 141 -3.09 -32.66 5.64
C THR A 141 -3.80 -33.89 6.23
N LEU A 142 -3.36 -34.37 7.40
CA LEU A 142 -3.95 -35.52 8.05
C LEU A 142 -5.34 -35.26 8.64
N VAL A 143 -5.74 -33.99 8.72
CA VAL A 143 -7.11 -33.59 9.14
C VAL A 143 -8.20 -34.21 8.27
N TRP A 144 -7.86 -34.65 7.05
CA TRP A 144 -8.79 -35.30 6.14
C TRP A 144 -9.02 -36.79 6.48
N ARG A 145 -8.17 -37.42 7.31
CA ARG A 145 -8.31 -38.81 7.65
C ARG A 145 -9.46 -39.07 8.59
N ASP A 146 -10.37 -39.92 8.18
CA ASP A 146 -11.45 -40.40 9.01
C ASP A 146 -11.39 -41.95 9.02
N LYS A 147 -11.73 -42.57 10.18
CA LYS A 147 -11.67 -44.02 10.38
C LYS A 147 -12.62 -44.83 9.47
N LEU A 148 -13.71 -44.17 9.03
CA LEU A 148 -14.78 -44.84 8.25
C LEU A 148 -14.90 -44.31 6.82
N ALA A 149 -14.02 -43.37 6.42
CA ALA A 149 -14.04 -42.78 5.08
C ALA A 149 -12.70 -42.94 4.38
N PHE A 150 -12.73 -43.20 3.07
CA PHE A 150 -11.52 -43.22 2.24
C PHE A 150 -11.24 -41.81 1.71
N ASN A 151 -10.54 -41.00 2.49
CA ASN A 151 -10.20 -39.61 2.18
C ASN A 151 -8.72 -39.41 1.81
N GLU A 152 -7.96 -40.47 1.58
CA GLU A 152 -6.53 -40.39 1.21
C GLU A 152 -6.26 -39.48 -0.01
N PRO A 153 -7.11 -39.41 -1.06
CA PRO A 153 -6.91 -38.46 -2.15
C PRO A 153 -6.91 -37.01 -1.71
N TYR A 154 -7.69 -36.62 -0.67
CA TYR A 154 -7.67 -35.27 -0.13
C TYR A 154 -6.41 -35.00 0.70
N VAL A 155 -5.92 -35.98 1.47
CA VAL A 155 -4.67 -35.91 2.20
C VAL A 155 -3.51 -35.59 1.26
N GLU A 156 -3.49 -36.21 0.07
CA GLU A 156 -2.39 -36.07 -0.87
C GLU A 156 -2.54 -34.87 -1.80
N TYR A 157 -3.75 -34.62 -2.32
CA TYR A 157 -3.95 -33.72 -3.45
C TYR A 157 -4.62 -32.39 -3.08
N TYR A 158 -5.39 -32.30 -2.00
CA TYR A 158 -6.23 -31.12 -1.72
C TYR A 158 -5.44 -29.81 -1.68
N LEU A 159 -4.31 -29.76 -1.00
CA LEU A 159 -3.49 -28.55 -0.91
C LEU A 159 -2.77 -28.23 -2.24
N ARG A 160 -2.39 -29.23 -3.01
CA ARG A 160 -1.42 -29.10 -4.10
C ARG A 160 -2.01 -29.14 -5.50
N HIS A 161 -3.11 -29.85 -5.70
CA HIS A 161 -3.66 -30.06 -7.03
C HIS A 161 -4.40 -28.83 -7.54
N PRO A 162 -4.20 -28.41 -8.80
CA PRO A 162 -4.84 -27.21 -9.39
C PRO A 162 -6.36 -27.19 -9.32
N ALA A 163 -7.02 -28.37 -9.31
CA ALA A 163 -8.48 -28.42 -9.18
C ALA A 163 -9.01 -27.81 -7.88
N TYR A 164 -8.19 -27.80 -6.81
CA TYR A 164 -8.57 -27.24 -5.50
C TYR A 164 -7.92 -25.90 -5.18
N GLN A 165 -7.28 -25.27 -6.17
CA GLN A 165 -6.54 -24.01 -5.93
C GLN A 165 -7.39 -22.89 -5.33
N ASN A 166 -8.66 -22.78 -5.74
CA ASN A 166 -9.60 -21.77 -5.29
C ASN A 166 -10.47 -22.20 -4.10
N TYR A 167 -10.20 -23.40 -3.55
CA TYR A 167 -10.86 -23.87 -2.34
C TYR A 167 -10.13 -23.35 -1.09
N PRO A 168 -10.82 -23.22 0.04
CA PRO A 168 -10.22 -22.71 1.27
C PRO A 168 -9.10 -23.62 1.77
N VAL A 169 -8.05 -23.03 2.33
CA VAL A 169 -6.99 -23.82 2.97
C VAL A 169 -7.51 -24.48 4.25
N VAL A 170 -7.16 -25.74 4.45
CA VAL A 170 -7.60 -26.56 5.60
C VAL A 170 -6.39 -27.11 6.33
N GLY A 171 -6.52 -27.36 7.64
CA GLY A 171 -5.44 -27.91 8.46
C GLY A 171 -4.42 -26.87 8.94
N VAL A 172 -4.80 -25.60 8.95
CA VAL A 172 -3.98 -24.48 9.46
C VAL A 172 -4.33 -24.24 10.93
N ASN A 173 -3.33 -24.17 11.79
CA ASN A 173 -3.49 -23.79 13.18
C ASN A 173 -3.43 -22.25 13.35
N TRP A 174 -3.75 -21.78 14.56
CA TRP A 174 -3.80 -20.33 14.86
C TRP A 174 -2.45 -19.62 14.65
N LEU A 175 -1.33 -20.24 15.01
CA LEU A 175 0.01 -19.65 14.82
C LEU A 175 0.32 -19.51 13.32
N GLN A 176 0.09 -20.56 12.55
CA GLN A 176 0.29 -20.54 11.09
C GLN A 176 -0.59 -19.48 10.41
N ALA A 177 -1.84 -19.30 10.85
CA ALA A 177 -2.72 -18.26 10.35
C ALA A 177 -2.19 -16.85 10.69
N ASN A 178 -1.70 -16.63 11.90
CA ASN A 178 -1.13 -15.37 12.33
C ASN A 178 0.17 -15.04 11.57
N ASP A 179 1.03 -16.02 11.36
CA ASP A 179 2.27 -15.86 10.58
C ASP A 179 1.97 -15.53 9.11
N TYR A 180 0.93 -16.16 8.53
CA TYR A 180 0.44 -15.82 7.20
C TYR A 180 -0.03 -14.35 7.12
N CYS A 181 -0.80 -13.88 8.11
CA CYS A 181 -1.25 -12.49 8.17
C CYS A 181 -0.08 -11.50 8.28
N SER A 182 0.93 -11.81 9.06
CA SER A 182 2.15 -11.02 9.19
C SER A 182 2.92 -10.97 7.86
N TRP A 183 3.12 -12.11 7.21
CA TRP A 183 3.73 -12.19 5.90
C TRP A 183 2.95 -11.38 4.85
N ARG A 184 1.62 -11.51 4.83
CA ARG A 184 0.76 -10.76 3.91
C ARG A 184 0.87 -9.26 4.13
N THR A 185 0.90 -8.83 5.39
CA THR A 185 1.15 -7.43 5.78
C THR A 185 2.44 -6.92 5.14
N ASP A 186 3.54 -7.65 5.31
CA ASP A 186 4.83 -7.25 4.79
C ASP A 186 4.86 -7.19 3.27
N ARG A 187 4.30 -8.19 2.60
CA ARG A 187 4.27 -8.20 1.11
C ARG A 187 3.41 -7.09 0.52
N VAL A 188 2.25 -6.82 1.11
CA VAL A 188 1.38 -5.72 0.66
C VAL A 188 2.03 -4.36 0.89
N ASN A 189 2.63 -4.15 2.06
CA ASN A 189 3.29 -2.90 2.37
C ASN A 189 4.55 -2.67 1.51
N GLU A 190 5.34 -3.70 1.27
CA GLU A 190 6.45 -3.64 0.31
C GLU A 190 5.96 -3.23 -1.08
N PHE A 191 4.90 -3.86 -1.57
CA PHE A 191 4.31 -3.52 -2.87
C PHE A 191 3.85 -2.06 -2.93
N ILE A 192 3.14 -1.58 -1.90
CA ILE A 192 2.71 -0.19 -1.80
C ILE A 192 3.92 0.75 -1.85
N LEU A 193 4.94 0.52 -1.04
CA LEU A 193 6.15 1.36 -0.99
C LEU A 193 6.95 1.34 -2.30
N ILE A 194 6.96 0.22 -3.01
CA ILE A 194 7.57 0.13 -4.36
C ILE A 194 6.76 0.94 -5.36
N ARG A 195 5.44 0.83 -5.34
CA ARG A 195 4.53 1.58 -6.22
C ARG A 195 4.65 3.08 -6.01
N GLU A 196 4.72 3.53 -4.77
CA GLU A 196 4.95 4.94 -4.41
C GLU A 196 6.40 5.40 -4.67
N GLY A 197 7.27 4.51 -5.10
CA GLY A 197 8.66 4.82 -5.47
C GLY A 197 9.59 5.06 -4.29
N VAL A 198 9.18 4.70 -3.08
CA VAL A 198 9.99 4.76 -1.85
C VAL A 198 11.03 3.65 -1.83
N LEU A 199 10.61 2.43 -2.14
CA LEU A 199 11.49 1.26 -2.24
C LEU A 199 11.76 0.87 -3.69
N LYS A 200 12.82 0.10 -3.90
CA LYS A 200 13.05 -0.68 -5.12
C LYS A 200 12.72 -2.13 -4.85
N MET A 201 12.19 -2.80 -5.88
CA MET A 201 11.99 -4.24 -5.81
C MET A 201 13.35 -4.94 -5.66
N ASP A 202 13.46 -5.79 -4.66
CA ASP A 202 14.59 -6.67 -4.42
C ASP A 202 14.15 -8.13 -4.59
N ALA A 203 14.58 -8.74 -5.68
CA ALA A 203 14.34 -10.17 -5.93
C ALA A 203 15.31 -11.08 -5.17
N GLY A 204 16.39 -10.53 -4.61
CA GLY A 204 17.44 -11.24 -3.90
C GLY A 204 17.25 -11.31 -2.38
N GLN A 205 16.06 -11.01 -1.87
CA GLN A 205 15.79 -11.10 -0.43
C GLN A 205 16.02 -12.53 0.09
N VAL A 206 16.83 -12.66 1.14
CA VAL A 206 17.15 -13.94 1.80
C VAL A 206 17.21 -13.72 3.31
N ALA A 207 16.71 -14.69 4.06
CA ALA A 207 16.75 -14.73 5.52
C ALA A 207 16.38 -13.39 6.17
N ASP A 208 17.25 -12.86 7.01
CA ASP A 208 17.00 -11.63 7.78
C ASP A 208 16.98 -10.35 6.92
N ASN A 209 17.45 -10.42 5.68
CA ASN A 209 17.44 -9.28 4.73
C ASN A 209 16.11 -9.13 3.97
N ASN A 210 15.07 -9.88 4.33
CA ASN A 210 13.77 -9.68 3.73
C ASN A 210 13.08 -8.41 4.26
N PHE A 211 12.15 -7.86 3.46
CA PHE A 211 11.37 -6.71 3.90
C PHE A 211 10.44 -7.09 5.05
N ASN A 212 10.51 -6.32 6.12
CA ASN A 212 9.60 -6.37 7.26
C ASN A 212 9.08 -4.97 7.55
N THR A 213 7.77 -4.81 7.68
CA THR A 213 7.11 -3.52 7.89
C THR A 213 7.55 -2.84 9.17
N ASP A 214 7.64 -3.59 10.26
CA ASP A 214 8.02 -3.03 11.56
C ASP A 214 9.49 -2.60 11.59
N ALA A 215 10.38 -3.40 10.99
CA ALA A 215 11.79 -3.04 10.83
C ALA A 215 11.95 -1.79 9.95
N TYR A 216 11.17 -1.68 8.86
CA TYR A 216 11.17 -0.48 8.02
C TYR A 216 10.73 0.76 8.79
N LEU A 217 9.59 0.69 9.50
CA LEU A 217 9.06 1.82 10.28
C LEU A 217 9.97 2.22 11.45
N ALA A 218 10.68 1.26 12.04
CA ALA A 218 11.70 1.50 13.07
C ALA A 218 13.02 2.07 12.52
N GLY A 219 13.17 2.14 11.19
CA GLY A 219 14.40 2.60 10.56
C GLY A 219 15.55 1.57 10.55
N GLN A 220 15.24 0.31 10.82
CA GLN A 220 16.21 -0.80 10.89
C GLN A 220 16.34 -1.59 9.58
N TYR A 221 15.45 -1.35 8.62
CA TYR A 221 15.51 -2.02 7.32
C TYR A 221 16.63 -1.43 6.45
N GLU A 222 17.60 -2.26 6.06
CA GLU A 222 18.78 -1.90 5.27
C GLU A 222 18.67 -2.26 3.78
N GLY A 223 17.48 -2.68 3.34
CA GLY A 223 17.24 -3.07 1.94
C GLY A 223 17.28 -1.91 0.94
N LEU A 224 16.86 -2.17 -0.30
CA LEU A 224 16.96 -1.23 -1.41
C LEU A 224 15.98 -0.06 -1.29
N VAL A 225 16.31 0.91 -0.44
CA VAL A 225 15.58 2.18 -0.33
C VAL A 225 15.98 3.10 -1.48
N LYS A 226 14.98 3.67 -2.15
CA LYS A 226 15.20 4.58 -3.29
C LYS A 226 15.08 6.04 -2.88
N ASN A 227 13.95 6.40 -2.29
CA ASN A 227 13.61 7.76 -1.91
C ASN A 227 12.80 7.75 -0.61
N ASP A 228 13.45 7.78 0.52
CA ASP A 228 12.77 8.09 1.76
C ASP A 228 12.27 9.55 1.71
N PRO A 229 11.08 9.87 2.25
CA PRO A 229 10.57 11.23 2.34
C PRO A 229 11.56 12.17 3.05
N VAL A 230 11.70 13.38 2.53
CA VAL A 230 12.54 14.40 3.16
C VAL A 230 11.95 14.80 4.50
N ASP A 231 12.79 14.86 5.52
CA ASP A 231 12.41 15.40 6.82
C ASP A 231 12.51 16.94 6.76
N LEU A 232 11.38 17.61 6.91
CA LEU A 232 11.31 19.06 6.85
C LEU A 232 11.61 19.74 8.20
N ASP A 233 11.92 18.96 9.24
CA ASP A 233 12.27 19.51 10.56
C ASP A 233 13.60 20.28 10.48
N PRO A 234 13.58 21.61 10.74
CA PRO A 234 14.79 22.42 10.66
C PRO A 234 15.91 21.98 11.61
N SER A 235 15.58 21.27 12.69
CA SER A 235 16.54 20.78 13.69
C SER A 235 17.41 19.63 13.19
N LYS A 236 16.97 18.91 12.14
CA LYS A 236 17.64 17.72 11.63
C LYS A 236 18.64 17.97 10.50
N GLY A 237 18.71 19.22 10.03
CA GLY A 237 19.62 19.62 8.97
C GLY A 237 19.03 19.46 7.56
N GLU A 238 19.71 20.07 6.60
CA GLU A 238 19.26 20.08 5.20
C GLU A 238 19.48 18.69 4.55
N GLY A 239 18.43 18.14 3.94
CA GLY A 239 18.48 16.85 3.26
C GLY A 239 18.28 15.63 4.17
N ALA A 240 17.95 15.82 5.45
CA ALA A 240 17.58 14.71 6.31
C ALA A 240 16.35 13.96 5.75
N THR A 241 16.35 12.64 5.86
CA THR A 241 15.24 11.78 5.43
C THR A 241 14.59 11.12 6.64
N ARG A 242 13.34 10.72 6.47
CA ARG A 242 12.57 9.99 7.47
C ARG A 242 11.78 8.85 6.83
N LYS A 243 11.30 7.93 7.62
CA LYS A 243 10.40 6.88 7.13
C LYS A 243 9.01 7.44 6.83
N VAL A 244 8.29 6.74 5.97
CA VAL A 244 6.91 7.07 5.62
C VAL A 244 6.04 7.10 6.87
N LYS A 245 5.18 8.10 6.95
CA LYS A 245 4.17 8.29 8.00
C LYS A 245 2.78 8.42 7.37
N MET A 246 1.76 8.33 8.20
CA MET A 246 0.37 8.51 7.76
C MET A 246 0.14 9.90 7.14
N GLU A 247 0.87 10.92 7.60
CA GLU A 247 0.80 12.30 7.08
C GLU A 247 1.30 12.42 5.63
N ASP A 248 2.04 11.43 5.13
CA ASP A 248 2.47 11.37 3.72
C ASP A 248 1.34 10.90 2.79
N GLY A 249 0.18 10.55 3.34
CA GLY A 249 -0.93 9.99 2.57
C GLY A 249 -0.75 8.54 2.15
N ILE A 250 0.31 7.87 2.62
CA ILE A 250 0.58 6.46 2.33
C ILE A 250 0.12 5.62 3.50
N LEU A 251 -0.97 4.87 3.31
CA LEU A 251 -1.47 3.95 4.31
C LEU A 251 -0.81 2.59 4.14
N LEU A 252 -0.24 2.08 5.23
CA LEU A 252 0.32 0.74 5.31
C LEU A 252 -0.64 -0.15 6.12
N PRO A 253 -1.49 -0.97 5.45
CA PRO A 253 -2.46 -1.81 6.13
C PRO A 253 -1.79 -2.92 6.94
N ARG A 254 -2.48 -3.38 7.99
CA ARG A 254 -2.10 -4.57 8.77
C ARG A 254 -3.20 -5.61 8.70
N TYR A 255 -2.84 -6.80 8.27
CA TYR A 255 -3.71 -7.98 8.28
C TYR A 255 -3.57 -8.72 9.62
N ARG A 256 -4.69 -9.25 10.12
CA ARG A 256 -4.75 -9.98 11.40
C ARG A 256 -5.63 -11.22 11.26
#